data_079a6409c58a1b30516f77f22021e3e0
#
_entry.id   079a6409c58a1b30516f77f22021e3e0
#
_cell.length_a   1.000
_cell.length_b   1.000
_cell.length_c   1.000
_cell.angle_alpha   90.00
_cell.angle_beta   90.00
_cell.angle_gamma   90.00
#
_symmetry.space_group_name_H-M   'P 1'
#
loop_
_entity.id
_entity.type
_entity.pdbx_description
1 polymer ?
#
loop_
_entity_poly.entity_id
_entity_poly.type
_entity_poly.pdbx_seq_one_letter_code
_entity_poly.pdbx_strand_id
1 'polypeptide(L)'
;MRTICLVAAALTVLGASSAHAQRQVRIGPTYSSIRLEDGSGTSHSFSSFGGSVALITGDEGETGLAIARYTDLSTDKGLRRLSLYALDSYYYPVGTRGVVAPFALTALGLARVTEIDSLCLLSIIPCTASASATSQFALAFGLGVRVNVGGAAVATLAGRFLEVPGSRIQALEAVVNASVAFGGVRKGEFLDGTVGPAASFLIPISGSLHGRAPFVGARFRRDTKKAGTVAVQIDLAPLRITARCPSTGCNENAVLFAPAYEASVRPAWGRVYGQVGVLLAGVYSQGSDRGIAQGAHGGLGADFYSGRMMWNLNARLLWLQRNSGENVFGVQVGVSVSPRIAGSR
;
A
#
# COMPACT_ATOMS: atom_id res chain seq x y z
N MET A 1 -17.87 23.70 -4.29
CA MET A 1 -18.18 23.40 -5.71
C MET A 1 -17.00 22.90 -6.51
N ARG A 2 -15.75 23.31 -6.30
CA ARG A 2 -14.57 22.82 -7.05
C ARG A 2 -14.24 21.34 -6.82
N THR A 3 -14.56 20.77 -5.67
CA THR A 3 -14.26 19.38 -5.32
C THR A 3 -15.16 18.37 -6.07
N ILE A 4 -16.38 18.74 -6.39
CA ILE A 4 -17.34 17.88 -7.11
C ILE A 4 -16.92 17.72 -8.59
N CYS A 5 -16.32 18.77 -9.18
CA CYS A 5 -15.85 18.71 -10.58
C CYS A 5 -14.65 17.76 -10.75
N LEU A 6 -13.77 17.62 -9.77
CA LEU A 6 -12.63 16.70 -9.84
C LEU A 6 -13.06 15.23 -9.75
N VAL A 7 -14.06 14.93 -8.92
CA VAL A 7 -14.63 13.57 -8.82
C VAL A 7 -15.39 13.22 -10.10
N ALA A 8 -16.14 14.16 -10.68
CA ALA A 8 -16.83 13.97 -11.95
C ALA A 8 -15.85 13.79 -13.12
N ALA A 9 -14.74 14.54 -13.16
CA ALA A 9 -13.69 14.38 -14.17
C ALA A 9 -12.96 13.03 -14.05
N ALA A 10 -12.70 12.55 -12.84
CA ALA A 10 -12.12 11.22 -12.64
C ALA A 10 -13.06 10.09 -13.09
N LEU A 11 -14.37 10.24 -12.86
CA LEU A 11 -15.39 9.29 -13.32
C LEU A 11 -15.55 9.29 -14.85
N THR A 12 -15.39 10.43 -15.51
CA THR A 12 -15.45 10.52 -16.97
C THR A 12 -14.21 9.93 -17.65
N VAL A 13 -13.03 10.08 -17.08
CA VAL A 13 -11.79 9.45 -17.59
C VAL A 13 -11.84 7.93 -17.44
N LEU A 14 -12.42 7.41 -16.35
CA LEU A 14 -12.67 5.98 -16.17
C LEU A 14 -13.76 5.44 -17.11
N GLY A 15 -14.67 6.28 -17.56
CA GLY A 15 -15.77 5.92 -18.48
C GLY A 15 -15.39 5.78 -19.96
N ALA A 16 -14.34 6.46 -20.40
CA ALA A 16 -14.04 6.62 -21.83
C ALA A 16 -13.19 5.51 -22.46
N SER A 17 -12.59 4.63 -21.66
CA SER A 17 -11.55 3.70 -22.16
C SER A 17 -11.98 2.26 -22.35
N SER A 18 -13.19 1.95 -22.74
CA SER A 18 -13.45 0.63 -23.35
C SER A 18 -14.95 0.33 -23.59
N ALA A 19 -15.38 0.53 -24.81
CA ALA A 19 -16.77 0.25 -25.23
C ALA A 19 -17.15 -1.24 -25.29
N HIS A 20 -16.24 -2.19 -24.99
CA HIS A 20 -16.50 -3.64 -25.21
C HIS A 20 -15.99 -4.59 -24.11
N ALA A 21 -15.50 -4.10 -22.97
CA ALA A 21 -15.13 -4.98 -21.86
C ALA A 21 -16.33 -5.20 -20.94
N GLN A 22 -16.72 -6.45 -20.73
CA GLN A 22 -17.63 -6.80 -19.62
C GLN A 22 -16.99 -6.34 -18.32
N ARG A 23 -17.65 -5.41 -17.65
CA ARG A 23 -17.17 -4.80 -16.41
C ARG A 23 -17.93 -5.44 -15.24
N GLN A 24 -17.22 -5.81 -14.21
CA GLN A 24 -17.81 -6.21 -12.96
C GLN A 24 -17.79 -5.02 -12.01
N VAL A 25 -18.94 -4.68 -11.44
CA VAL A 25 -19.08 -3.67 -10.39
C VAL A 25 -19.23 -4.39 -9.07
N ARG A 26 -18.48 -3.94 -8.07
CA ARG A 26 -18.54 -4.46 -6.70
C ARG A 26 -18.95 -3.34 -5.75
N ILE A 27 -19.94 -3.63 -4.91
CA ILE A 27 -20.47 -2.65 -3.93
C ILE A 27 -20.58 -3.35 -2.59
N GLY A 28 -20.16 -2.69 -1.53
CA GLY A 28 -20.32 -3.24 -0.19
C GLY A 28 -19.86 -2.34 0.94
N PRO A 29 -20.28 -2.69 2.16
CA PRO A 29 -19.81 -2.05 3.37
C PRO A 29 -18.34 -2.35 3.61
N THR A 30 -17.69 -1.41 4.24
CA THR A 30 -16.28 -1.50 4.65
C THR A 30 -16.18 -1.22 6.14
N TYR A 31 -15.48 -2.08 6.85
CA TYR A 31 -15.01 -1.83 8.20
C TYR A 31 -13.51 -1.59 8.15
N SER A 32 -13.04 -0.56 8.84
CA SER A 32 -11.60 -0.32 8.95
C SER A 32 -11.22 0.04 10.39
N SER A 33 -10.01 -0.31 10.74
CA SER A 33 -9.38 0.04 12.01
C SER A 33 -8.02 0.66 11.74
N ILE A 34 -7.77 1.83 12.30
CA ILE A 34 -6.47 2.49 12.24
C ILE A 34 -5.80 2.43 13.61
N ARG A 35 -4.49 2.27 13.57
CA ARG A 35 -3.62 2.39 14.73
C ARG A 35 -2.78 3.65 14.57
N LEU A 36 -3.02 4.61 15.46
CA LEU A 36 -2.25 5.85 15.56
C LEU A 36 -1.30 5.74 16.76
N GLU A 37 -0.10 6.24 16.61
CA GLU A 37 0.88 6.38 17.68
C GLU A 37 0.95 7.85 18.08
N ASP A 38 0.75 8.15 19.35
CA ASP A 38 0.89 9.50 19.88
C ASP A 38 2.35 9.91 20.04
N GLY A 39 2.58 11.16 20.49
CA GLY A 39 3.93 11.68 20.73
C GLY A 39 4.66 11.02 21.89
N SER A 40 3.95 10.31 22.77
CA SER A 40 4.49 9.56 23.91
C SER A 40 4.89 8.13 23.53
N GLY A 41 4.56 7.67 22.33
CA GLY A 41 4.75 6.29 21.88
C GLY A 41 3.61 5.36 22.27
N THR A 42 2.50 5.89 22.83
CA THR A 42 1.30 5.11 23.10
C THR A 42 0.49 4.93 21.83
N SER A 43 0.07 3.70 21.57
CA SER A 43 -0.73 3.37 20.39
C SER A 43 -2.21 3.36 20.73
N HIS A 44 -3.00 4.06 19.92
CA HIS A 44 -4.45 4.10 20.01
C HIS A 44 -5.07 3.46 18.76
N SER A 45 -6.10 2.64 18.93
CA SER A 45 -6.83 2.01 17.82
C SER A 45 -8.22 2.59 17.70
N PHE A 46 -8.59 2.97 16.49
CA PHE A 46 -9.89 3.56 16.17
C PHE A 46 -10.54 2.79 15.04
N SER A 47 -11.85 2.63 15.11
CA SER A 47 -12.63 1.89 14.12
C SER A 47 -13.50 2.81 13.30
N SER A 48 -13.80 2.40 12.08
CA SER A 48 -14.68 3.11 11.16
C SER A 48 -15.57 2.15 10.40
N PHE A 49 -16.77 2.62 10.10
CA PHE A 49 -17.63 2.02 9.11
C PHE A 49 -17.73 2.93 7.89
N GLY A 50 -17.79 2.33 6.73
CA GLY A 50 -17.88 3.02 5.47
C GLY A 50 -18.44 2.15 4.37
N GLY A 51 -18.18 2.53 3.13
CA GLY A 51 -18.60 1.77 1.96
C GLY A 51 -17.60 1.91 0.83
N SER A 52 -17.65 0.99 -0.10
CA SER A 52 -16.85 1.03 -1.31
C SER A 52 -17.67 0.63 -2.54
N VAL A 53 -17.32 1.25 -3.66
CA VAL A 53 -17.78 0.88 -5.00
C VAL A 53 -16.55 0.69 -5.85
N ALA A 54 -16.37 -0.48 -6.42
CA ALA A 54 -15.21 -0.80 -7.23
C ALA A 54 -15.60 -1.31 -8.61
N LEU A 55 -14.80 -0.99 -9.60
CA LEU A 55 -14.93 -1.42 -10.97
C LEU A 55 -13.75 -2.32 -11.32
N ILE A 56 -14.05 -3.55 -11.65
CA ILE A 56 -13.09 -4.51 -12.16
C ILE A 56 -13.07 -4.39 -13.68
N THR A 57 -11.99 -3.84 -14.22
CA THR A 57 -11.82 -3.61 -15.66
C THR A 57 -11.16 -4.76 -16.39
N GLY A 58 -10.57 -5.68 -15.63
CA GLY A 58 -9.87 -6.87 -16.13
C GLY A 58 -9.52 -7.81 -15.00
N ASP A 59 -8.90 -8.93 -15.32
CA ASP A 59 -8.50 -9.92 -14.32
C ASP A 59 -7.31 -9.48 -13.44
N GLU A 60 -6.69 -8.37 -13.80
CA GLU A 60 -5.43 -7.87 -13.22
C GLU A 60 -5.62 -6.71 -12.25
N GLY A 61 -6.72 -5.99 -12.38
CA GLY A 61 -6.89 -4.75 -11.68
C GLY A 61 -8.33 -4.41 -11.34
N GLU A 62 -8.47 -3.72 -10.26
CA GLU A 62 -9.71 -3.16 -9.77
C GLU A 62 -9.43 -1.72 -9.35
N THR A 63 -10.32 -0.81 -9.70
CA THR A 63 -10.26 0.58 -9.26
C THR A 63 -11.59 0.94 -8.63
N GLY A 64 -11.58 1.56 -7.47
CA GLY A 64 -12.79 1.86 -6.73
C GLY A 64 -12.71 3.13 -5.92
N LEU A 65 -13.89 3.57 -5.47
CA LEU A 65 -14.03 4.63 -4.50
C LEU A 65 -14.36 4.00 -3.15
N ALA A 66 -13.64 4.40 -2.12
CA ALA A 66 -13.87 4.02 -0.75
C ALA A 66 -14.11 5.25 0.13
N ILE A 67 -15.03 5.11 1.06
CA ILE A 67 -15.33 6.13 2.08
C ILE A 67 -15.20 5.46 3.43
N ALA A 68 -14.41 6.05 4.31
CA ALA A 68 -14.28 5.64 5.70
C ALA A 68 -14.39 6.86 6.62
N ARG A 69 -15.08 6.70 7.75
CA ARG A 69 -15.27 7.77 8.72
C ARG A 69 -14.92 7.28 10.11
N TYR A 70 -13.83 7.81 10.65
CA TYR A 70 -13.40 7.61 12.02
C TYR A 70 -13.94 8.75 12.88
N THR A 71 -14.62 8.39 13.95
CA THR A 71 -15.18 9.34 14.93
C THR A 71 -14.50 9.15 16.26
N ASP A 72 -14.52 10.19 17.08
CA ASP A 72 -14.04 10.17 18.46
C ASP A 72 -12.56 9.81 18.60
N LEU A 73 -11.75 10.21 17.61
CA LEU A 73 -10.30 10.15 17.68
C LEU A 73 -9.84 11.12 18.79
N SER A 74 -9.57 10.59 19.97
CA SER A 74 -8.94 11.34 21.06
C SER A 74 -7.44 11.13 20.96
N THR A 75 -6.72 12.16 20.54
CA THR A 75 -5.26 12.19 20.55
C THR A 75 -4.81 13.42 21.29
N ASP A 76 -3.56 13.46 21.76
CA ASP A 76 -2.95 14.64 22.40
C ASP A 76 -2.99 15.90 21.54
N LYS A 77 -3.28 15.75 20.25
CA LYS A 77 -3.39 16.82 19.26
C LYS A 77 -4.82 17.33 19.04
N GLY A 78 -5.80 16.89 19.84
CA GLY A 78 -7.19 17.32 19.71
C GLY A 78 -7.93 16.82 18.47
N LEU A 79 -7.40 15.82 17.76
CA LEU A 79 -8.04 15.25 16.58
C LEU A 79 -9.34 14.53 16.98
N ARG A 80 -10.48 14.92 16.42
CA ARG A 80 -11.79 14.34 16.76
C ARG A 80 -12.44 13.53 15.66
N ARG A 81 -12.18 13.85 14.40
CA ARG A 81 -12.82 13.16 13.28
C ARG A 81 -11.92 13.14 12.06
N LEU A 82 -11.85 11.99 11.43
CA LEU A 82 -11.19 11.81 10.16
C LEU A 82 -12.18 11.15 9.19
N SER A 83 -12.46 11.79 8.06
CA SER A 83 -13.22 11.20 6.96
C SER A 83 -12.30 11.05 5.76
N LEU A 84 -12.17 9.84 5.26
CA LEU A 84 -11.36 9.51 4.10
C LEU A 84 -12.26 9.25 2.89
N TYR A 85 -11.91 9.86 1.76
CA TYR A 85 -12.50 9.65 0.45
C TYR A 85 -11.38 9.26 -0.49
N ALA A 86 -11.25 7.98 -0.79
CA ALA A 86 -10.10 7.45 -1.49
C ALA A 86 -10.50 6.79 -2.83
N LEU A 87 -9.68 7.00 -3.83
CA LEU A 87 -9.64 6.20 -5.05
C LEU A 87 -8.64 5.07 -4.81
N ASP A 88 -9.15 3.89 -4.58
CA ASP A 88 -8.37 2.67 -4.35
C ASP A 88 -8.05 2.00 -5.69
N SER A 89 -6.83 1.54 -5.84
CA SER A 89 -6.37 0.76 -6.99
C SER A 89 -5.74 -0.54 -6.49
N TYR A 90 -6.28 -1.66 -6.96
CA TYR A 90 -5.85 -3.01 -6.57
C TYR A 90 -5.19 -3.70 -7.76
N TYR A 91 -4.04 -4.28 -7.53
CA TYR A 91 -3.29 -5.06 -8.51
C TYR A 91 -3.29 -6.54 -8.10
N TYR A 92 -3.87 -7.38 -8.93
CA TYR A 92 -3.99 -8.84 -8.73
C TYR A 92 -3.02 -9.59 -9.64
N PRO A 93 -1.84 -9.97 -9.16
CA PRO A 93 -0.84 -10.64 -10.00
C PRO A 93 -1.30 -12.02 -10.51
N VAL A 94 -2.12 -12.70 -9.73
CA VAL A 94 -2.67 -14.03 -10.07
C VAL A 94 -4.10 -13.99 -10.60
N GLY A 95 -4.63 -12.79 -10.86
CA GLY A 95 -6.00 -12.56 -11.27
C GLY A 95 -7.02 -12.67 -10.14
N THR A 96 -8.30 -12.42 -10.46
CA THR A 96 -9.40 -12.33 -9.49
C THR A 96 -10.29 -13.57 -9.43
N ARG A 97 -10.02 -14.60 -10.23
CA ARG A 97 -10.92 -15.76 -10.40
C ARG A 97 -10.74 -16.85 -9.37
N GLY A 98 -9.58 -16.92 -8.72
CA GLY A 98 -9.32 -17.90 -7.68
C GLY A 98 -10.25 -17.71 -6.47
N VAL A 99 -10.40 -18.75 -5.65
CA VAL A 99 -11.08 -18.63 -4.36
C VAL A 99 -10.41 -17.56 -3.52
N VAL A 100 -9.08 -17.50 -3.56
CA VAL A 100 -8.26 -16.50 -2.88
C VAL A 100 -7.40 -15.79 -3.94
N ALA A 101 -7.44 -14.47 -3.96
CA ALA A 101 -6.65 -13.63 -4.85
C ALA A 101 -5.89 -12.58 -4.03
N PRO A 102 -4.60 -12.76 -3.80
CA PRO A 102 -3.77 -11.75 -3.15
C PRO A 102 -3.59 -10.53 -4.06
N PHE A 103 -3.47 -9.36 -3.45
CA PHE A 103 -3.29 -8.10 -4.17
C PHE A 103 -2.35 -7.14 -3.46
N ALA A 104 -1.73 -6.27 -4.24
CA ALA A 104 -1.16 -5.02 -3.78
C ALA A 104 -2.15 -3.89 -4.01
N LEU A 105 -2.17 -2.91 -3.12
CA LEU A 105 -3.07 -1.76 -3.26
C LEU A 105 -2.32 -0.44 -3.08
N THR A 106 -2.82 0.57 -3.79
CA THR A 106 -2.52 1.98 -3.56
C THR A 106 -3.82 2.74 -3.49
N ALA A 107 -3.85 3.80 -2.70
CA ALA A 107 -5.00 4.69 -2.60
C ALA A 107 -4.55 6.15 -2.60
N LEU A 108 -5.26 6.96 -3.36
CA LEU A 108 -5.10 8.40 -3.41
C LEU A 108 -6.44 9.05 -3.06
N GLY A 109 -6.43 10.09 -2.23
CA GLY A 109 -7.69 10.64 -1.84
C GLY A 109 -7.61 11.96 -1.09
N LEU A 110 -8.74 12.29 -0.49
CA LEU A 110 -8.92 13.46 0.36
C LEU A 110 -9.29 12.98 1.76
N ALA A 111 -8.61 13.54 2.74
CA ALA A 111 -8.94 13.41 4.15
C ALA A 111 -9.56 14.70 4.63
N ARG A 112 -10.76 14.65 5.20
CA ARG A 112 -11.33 15.76 5.95
C ARG A 112 -11.03 15.54 7.43
N VAL A 113 -10.15 16.36 7.95
CA VAL A 113 -9.70 16.33 9.33
C VAL A 113 -10.46 17.40 10.11
N THR A 114 -11.05 17.06 11.24
CA THR A 114 -11.70 17.99 12.15
C THR A 114 -10.91 18.00 13.45
N GLU A 115 -10.37 19.14 13.79
CA GLU A 115 -9.61 19.39 15.02
C GLU A 115 -10.46 20.24 15.97
N ILE A 116 -10.29 20.02 17.27
CA ILE A 116 -10.84 20.90 18.30
C ILE A 116 -9.69 21.62 18.97
N ASP A 117 -9.88 22.90 19.18
CA ASP A 117 -8.92 23.71 19.90
C ASP A 117 -8.79 23.20 21.34
N SER A 118 -7.61 22.68 21.69
CA SER A 118 -7.31 22.10 23.00
C SER A 118 -7.39 23.13 24.14
N LEU A 119 -7.33 24.42 23.84
CA LEU A 119 -7.49 25.49 24.81
C LEU A 119 -8.89 25.50 25.43
N CYS A 120 -9.89 24.97 24.73
CA CYS A 120 -11.26 24.89 25.24
C CYS A 120 -11.50 23.74 26.23
N LEU A 121 -10.65 22.74 26.28
CA LEU A 121 -10.79 21.60 27.20
C LEU A 121 -10.33 21.91 28.63
N LEU A 122 -9.54 22.96 28.84
CA LEU A 122 -8.95 23.35 30.13
C LEU A 122 -9.64 24.57 30.76
N SER A 123 -10.55 25.22 30.06
CA SER A 123 -11.22 26.43 30.61
C SER A 123 -12.52 26.09 31.33
N ILE A 124 -12.64 26.56 32.55
CA ILE A 124 -13.88 26.55 33.38
C ILE A 124 -14.98 27.41 32.76
N ILE A 125 -14.66 28.19 31.73
CA ILE A 125 -15.57 29.07 31.00
C ILE A 125 -16.14 28.27 29.82
N PRO A 126 -17.47 28.30 29.56
CA PRO A 126 -18.05 27.61 28.41
C PRO A 126 -17.51 28.22 27.12
N CYS A 127 -16.49 27.62 26.58
CA CYS A 127 -16.00 27.91 25.25
C CYS A 127 -16.97 27.32 24.22
N THR A 128 -17.42 28.13 23.29
CA THR A 128 -17.95 27.63 22.04
C THR A 128 -16.77 26.98 21.27
N ALA A 129 -16.61 25.67 21.41
CA ALA A 129 -15.53 24.93 20.74
C ALA A 129 -15.63 25.14 19.23
N SER A 130 -14.78 25.97 18.67
CA SER A 130 -14.67 26.11 17.22
C SER A 130 -13.99 24.90 16.63
N ALA A 131 -14.77 23.99 16.08
CA ALA A 131 -14.22 22.88 15.31
C ALA A 131 -13.79 23.41 13.95
N SER A 132 -12.51 23.44 13.66
CA SER A 132 -12.00 23.72 12.32
C SER A 132 -11.93 22.42 11.51
N ALA A 133 -12.49 22.42 10.31
CA ALA A 133 -12.42 21.28 9.40
C ALA A 133 -11.58 21.64 8.18
N THR A 134 -10.50 20.92 7.97
CA THR A 134 -9.60 21.08 6.82
C THR A 134 -9.69 19.87 5.91
N SER A 135 -9.58 20.08 4.60
CA SER A 135 -9.48 19.01 3.62
C SER A 135 -8.04 18.92 3.14
N GLN A 136 -7.48 17.76 3.23
CA GLN A 136 -6.07 17.48 2.94
C GLN A 136 -5.93 16.29 2.01
N PHE A 137 -4.82 16.19 1.32
CA PHE A 137 -4.48 15.03 0.52
C PHE A 137 -4.21 13.81 1.43
N ALA A 138 -4.61 12.63 0.98
CA ALA A 138 -4.34 11.37 1.64
C ALA A 138 -3.73 10.37 0.66
N LEU A 139 -2.75 9.60 1.13
CA LEU A 139 -2.09 8.55 0.39
C LEU A 139 -2.07 7.29 1.24
N ALA A 140 -2.35 6.14 0.62
CA ALA A 140 -2.16 4.86 1.28
C ALA A 140 -1.61 3.82 0.30
N PHE A 141 -0.89 2.83 0.84
CA PHE A 141 -0.42 1.68 0.10
C PHE A 141 -0.29 0.47 1.01
N GLY A 142 -0.46 -0.72 0.45
CA GLY A 142 -0.46 -1.93 1.25
C GLY A 142 -0.70 -3.20 0.44
N LEU A 143 -1.12 -4.23 1.15
CA LEU A 143 -1.38 -5.55 0.59
C LEU A 143 -2.65 -6.14 1.20
N GLY A 144 -3.21 -7.13 0.51
CA GLY A 144 -4.38 -7.82 1.01
C GLY A 144 -4.71 -9.09 0.24
N VAL A 145 -5.82 -9.66 0.63
CA VAL A 145 -6.40 -10.83 -0.03
C VAL A 145 -7.87 -10.57 -0.33
N ARG A 146 -8.29 -10.99 -1.50
CA ARG A 146 -9.68 -11.10 -1.91
C ARG A 146 -10.08 -12.56 -1.81
N VAL A 147 -11.26 -12.82 -1.24
CA VAL A 147 -11.84 -14.15 -1.12
C VAL A 147 -13.18 -14.14 -1.85
N ASN A 148 -13.33 -14.98 -2.86
CA ASN A 148 -14.60 -15.22 -3.53
C ASN A 148 -15.38 -16.26 -2.70
N VAL A 149 -16.39 -15.80 -1.97
CA VAL A 149 -17.13 -16.63 -0.99
C VAL A 149 -18.14 -17.55 -1.68
N GLY A 150 -18.49 -17.23 -2.92
CA GLY A 150 -19.46 -17.99 -3.72
C GLY A 150 -20.53 -17.09 -4.32
N GLY A 151 -21.06 -17.46 -5.49
CA GLY A 151 -22.00 -16.62 -6.23
C GLY A 151 -21.40 -15.25 -6.56
N ALA A 152 -22.08 -14.21 -6.12
CA ALA A 152 -21.63 -12.82 -6.30
C ALA A 152 -20.92 -12.25 -5.06
N ALA A 153 -20.80 -13.01 -3.97
CA ALA A 153 -20.25 -12.53 -2.71
C ALA A 153 -18.72 -12.53 -2.72
N VAL A 154 -18.13 -11.41 -2.32
CA VAL A 154 -16.69 -11.18 -2.27
C VAL A 154 -16.34 -10.54 -0.92
N ALA A 155 -15.35 -11.10 -0.25
CA ALA A 155 -14.73 -10.48 0.91
C ALA A 155 -13.31 -10.01 0.57
N THR A 156 -12.88 -8.90 1.14
CA THR A 156 -11.47 -8.46 1.06
C THR A 156 -10.96 -8.12 2.45
N LEU A 157 -9.71 -8.48 2.69
CA LEU A 157 -8.95 -8.09 3.87
C LEU A 157 -7.66 -7.45 3.41
N ALA A 158 -7.36 -6.26 3.91
CA ALA A 158 -6.15 -5.53 3.57
C ALA A 158 -5.50 -4.90 4.81
N GLY A 159 -4.17 -4.84 4.78
CA GLY A 159 -3.37 -4.00 5.66
C GLY A 159 -2.70 -2.92 4.82
N ARG A 160 -2.83 -1.65 5.20
CA ARG A 160 -2.23 -0.54 4.48
C ARG A 160 -1.62 0.50 5.42
N PHE A 161 -0.58 1.13 4.96
CA PHE A 161 -0.06 2.35 5.55
C PHE A 161 -0.85 3.54 4.99
N LEU A 162 -1.34 4.40 5.86
CA LEU A 162 -2.08 5.61 5.54
C LEU A 162 -1.30 6.84 5.99
N GLU A 163 -1.20 7.82 5.12
CA GLU A 163 -0.67 9.14 5.47
C GLU A 163 -1.59 10.27 5.01
N VAL A 164 -1.74 11.26 5.88
CA VAL A 164 -2.37 12.55 5.60
C VAL A 164 -1.36 13.64 5.95
N PRO A 165 -0.50 14.04 4.98
CA PRO A 165 0.70 14.84 5.27
C PRO A 165 0.43 16.17 5.98
N GLY A 166 -0.64 16.86 5.59
CA GLY A 166 -0.99 18.17 6.17
C GLY A 166 -1.41 18.12 7.62
N SER A 167 -1.98 16.99 8.10
CA SER A 167 -2.37 16.79 9.51
C SER A 167 -1.36 15.96 10.29
N ARG A 168 -0.26 15.53 9.65
CA ARG A 168 0.74 14.63 10.23
C ARG A 168 0.13 13.33 10.79
N ILE A 169 -0.97 12.86 10.17
CA ILE A 169 -1.58 11.58 10.50
C ILE A 169 -0.84 10.51 9.72
N GLN A 170 -0.27 9.56 10.45
CA GLN A 170 0.36 8.36 9.92
C GLN A 170 -0.16 7.17 10.69
N ALA A 171 -0.69 6.19 9.98
CA ALA A 171 -1.34 5.05 10.60
C ALA A 171 -1.12 3.75 9.84
N LEU A 172 -1.10 2.65 10.57
CA LEU A 172 -1.42 1.36 10.00
C LEU A 172 -2.93 1.17 10.04
N GLU A 173 -3.51 0.84 8.90
CA GLU A 173 -4.94 0.62 8.74
C GLU A 173 -5.19 -0.81 8.30
N ALA A 174 -6.07 -1.51 9.04
CA ALA A 174 -6.64 -2.77 8.62
C ALA A 174 -8.04 -2.51 8.03
N VAL A 175 -8.30 -3.02 6.84
CA VAL A 175 -9.56 -2.82 6.11
C VAL A 175 -10.18 -4.17 5.79
N VAL A 176 -11.44 -4.33 6.16
CA VAL A 176 -12.27 -5.48 5.78
C VAL A 176 -13.45 -4.97 4.97
N ASN A 177 -13.68 -5.57 3.82
CA ASN A 177 -14.84 -5.25 2.99
C ASN A 177 -15.61 -6.53 2.67
N ALA A 178 -16.92 -6.47 2.83
CA ALA A 178 -17.85 -7.52 2.37
C ALA A 178 -18.71 -6.91 1.26
N SER A 179 -18.69 -7.49 0.08
CA SER A 179 -19.30 -6.87 -1.10
C SER A 179 -20.02 -7.88 -2.00
N VAL A 180 -20.92 -7.36 -2.80
CA VAL A 180 -21.60 -8.09 -3.87
C VAL A 180 -21.07 -7.59 -5.21
N ALA A 181 -20.74 -8.52 -6.08
CA ALA A 181 -20.21 -8.25 -7.41
C ALA A 181 -21.31 -8.48 -8.48
N PHE A 182 -21.50 -7.51 -9.34
CA PHE A 182 -22.47 -7.53 -10.44
C PHE A 182 -21.74 -7.50 -11.77
N GLY A 183 -22.24 -8.29 -12.76
CA GLY A 183 -21.61 -8.42 -14.07
C GLY A 183 -20.58 -9.55 -14.12
N GLY A 184 -19.92 -9.70 -15.24
CA GLY A 184 -18.95 -10.75 -15.50
C GLY A 184 -17.57 -10.22 -15.87
N VAL A 185 -16.53 -10.82 -15.35
CA VAL A 185 -15.16 -10.57 -15.81
C VAL A 185 -14.93 -11.43 -17.06
N ARG A 186 -14.57 -10.77 -18.17
CA ARG A 186 -14.20 -11.48 -19.40
C ARG A 186 -13.03 -12.42 -19.13
N LYS A 187 -13.09 -13.65 -19.67
CA LYS A 187 -11.93 -14.54 -19.69
C LYS A 187 -10.79 -13.86 -20.45
N GLY A 188 -9.89 -13.18 -19.74
CA GLY A 188 -8.62 -12.72 -20.30
C GLY A 188 -7.70 -13.92 -20.56
N GLU A 189 -6.77 -13.79 -21.49
CA GLU A 189 -5.65 -14.70 -21.59
C GLU A 189 -4.91 -14.67 -20.25
N PHE A 190 -4.72 -15.84 -19.64
CA PHE A 190 -3.96 -15.96 -18.40
C PHE A 190 -2.50 -15.56 -18.70
N LEU A 191 -2.09 -14.47 -18.11
CA LEU A 191 -0.68 -14.13 -18.01
C LEU A 191 -0.15 -14.77 -16.72
N ASP A 192 1.05 -15.30 -16.78
CA ASP A 192 1.69 -15.95 -15.65
C ASP A 192 1.93 -14.94 -14.52
N GLY A 193 1.17 -15.08 -13.46
CA GLY A 193 1.37 -14.33 -12.25
C GLY A 193 1.91 -15.21 -11.14
N THR A 194 2.69 -14.63 -10.25
CA THR A 194 3.18 -15.29 -9.04
C THR A 194 3.06 -14.37 -7.84
N VAL A 195 2.84 -14.98 -6.69
CA VAL A 195 2.90 -14.31 -5.39
C VAL A 195 3.56 -15.24 -4.39
N GLY A 196 4.41 -14.68 -3.56
CA GLY A 196 5.06 -15.47 -2.52
C GLY A 196 5.70 -14.61 -1.43
N PRO A 197 6.00 -15.24 -0.29
CA PRO A 197 6.74 -14.58 0.77
C PRO A 197 8.12 -14.16 0.27
N ALA A 198 8.59 -13.05 0.80
CA ALA A 198 9.90 -12.48 0.52
C ALA A 198 10.61 -12.15 1.84
N ALA A 199 11.92 -12.35 1.84
CA ALA A 199 12.80 -11.91 2.90
C ALA A 199 14.02 -11.23 2.28
N SER A 200 14.50 -10.17 2.91
CA SER A 200 15.66 -9.44 2.40
C SER A 200 16.42 -8.76 3.51
N PHE A 201 17.62 -8.29 3.18
CA PHE A 201 18.46 -7.48 4.06
C PHE A 201 18.84 -6.19 3.34
N LEU A 202 18.70 -5.09 4.04
CA LEU A 202 19.24 -3.81 3.62
C LEU A 202 20.62 -3.59 4.27
N ILE A 203 21.56 -3.22 3.44
CA ILE A 203 22.91 -2.79 3.82
C ILE A 203 23.01 -1.32 3.43
N PRO A 204 22.87 -0.36 4.37
CA PRO A 204 23.03 1.05 4.07
C PRO A 204 24.46 1.34 3.61
N ILE A 205 24.59 2.17 2.57
CA ILE A 205 25.89 2.65 2.07
C ILE A 205 26.13 4.07 2.55
N SER A 206 25.07 4.88 2.62
CA SER A 206 25.16 6.27 3.08
C SER A 206 23.85 6.72 3.71
N GLY A 207 23.91 7.83 4.46
CA GLY A 207 22.78 8.40 5.18
C GLY A 207 22.74 8.01 6.65
N SER A 208 21.64 8.33 7.32
CA SER A 208 21.44 8.11 8.77
C SER A 208 21.07 6.68 9.16
N LEU A 209 20.83 5.80 8.20
CA LEU A 209 20.54 4.40 8.47
C LEU A 209 21.83 3.64 8.79
N HIS A 210 21.82 2.88 9.87
CA HIS A 210 22.97 2.08 10.30
C HIS A 210 22.57 0.63 10.57
N GLY A 211 23.53 -0.27 10.37
CA GLY A 211 23.37 -1.69 10.61
C GLY A 211 22.68 -2.41 9.45
N ARG A 212 22.45 -3.70 9.65
CA ARG A 212 21.73 -4.55 8.70
C ARG A 212 20.27 -4.64 9.14
N ALA A 213 19.35 -4.24 8.29
CA ALA A 213 17.94 -4.34 8.57
C ALA A 213 17.34 -5.55 7.86
N PRO A 214 16.80 -6.56 8.58
CA PRO A 214 16.04 -7.62 7.98
C PRO A 214 14.64 -7.11 7.58
N PHE A 215 14.15 -7.56 6.44
CA PHE A 215 12.83 -7.29 5.94
C PHE A 215 12.09 -8.59 5.71
N VAL A 216 10.81 -8.59 6.00
CA VAL A 216 9.91 -9.68 5.66
C VAL A 216 8.70 -9.11 4.93
N GLY A 217 8.26 -9.79 3.88
CA GLY A 217 7.19 -9.25 3.08
C GLY A 217 6.65 -10.21 2.04
N ALA A 218 6.11 -9.66 0.98
CA ALA A 218 5.58 -10.41 -0.14
C ALA A 218 6.03 -9.79 -1.47
N ARG A 219 6.29 -10.64 -2.44
CA ARG A 219 6.59 -10.25 -3.82
C ARG A 219 5.48 -10.73 -4.73
N PHE A 220 4.93 -9.78 -5.48
CA PHE A 220 3.89 -9.96 -6.47
C PHE A 220 4.50 -9.76 -7.84
N ARG A 221 4.12 -10.57 -8.81
CA ARG A 221 4.71 -10.52 -10.14
C ARG A 221 3.74 -10.99 -11.20
N ARG A 222 3.74 -10.33 -12.35
CA ARG A 222 2.94 -10.72 -13.51
C ARG A 222 3.65 -10.35 -14.80
N ASP A 223 3.71 -11.31 -15.72
CA ASP A 223 4.22 -11.07 -17.06
C ASP A 223 3.25 -10.19 -17.84
N THR A 224 3.78 -9.25 -18.61
CA THR A 224 3.02 -8.41 -19.52
C THR A 224 3.02 -9.00 -20.92
N LYS A 225 2.02 -8.65 -21.74
CA LYS A 225 1.96 -9.09 -23.16
C LYS A 225 3.15 -8.61 -23.98
N LYS A 226 3.91 -7.61 -23.53
CA LYS A 226 5.03 -6.98 -24.22
C LYS A 226 6.36 -7.30 -23.55
N ALA A 227 6.78 -8.55 -23.55
CA ALA A 227 8.14 -9.00 -23.15
C ALA A 227 8.72 -8.44 -21.84
N GLY A 228 7.88 -7.97 -20.90
CA GLY A 228 8.29 -7.46 -19.60
C GLY A 228 7.46 -8.06 -18.49
N THR A 229 7.86 -7.79 -17.27
CA THR A 229 7.14 -8.23 -16.07
C THR A 229 6.91 -7.01 -15.16
N VAL A 230 5.71 -6.85 -14.65
CA VAL A 230 5.44 -5.93 -13.55
C VAL A 230 5.61 -6.70 -12.26
N ALA A 231 6.43 -6.17 -11.36
CA ALA A 231 6.63 -6.71 -10.03
C ALA A 231 6.29 -5.66 -8.98
N VAL A 232 5.74 -6.08 -7.86
CA VAL A 232 5.54 -5.23 -6.68
C VAL A 232 6.05 -6.00 -5.48
N GLN A 233 6.95 -5.40 -4.73
CA GLN A 233 7.42 -5.96 -3.47
C GLN A 233 6.99 -5.04 -2.33
N ILE A 234 6.42 -5.66 -1.29
CA ILE A 234 6.01 -4.97 -0.07
C ILE A 234 6.78 -5.62 1.07
N ASP A 235 7.54 -4.83 1.78
CA ASP A 235 8.40 -5.28 2.87
C ASP A 235 8.05 -4.53 4.16
N LEU A 236 8.03 -5.25 5.28
CA LEU A 236 8.00 -4.70 6.63
C LEU A 236 9.42 -4.69 7.17
N ALA A 237 9.85 -3.55 7.67
CA ALA A 237 11.21 -3.35 8.12
C ALA A 237 11.30 -2.66 9.47
N PRO A 238 12.04 -3.22 10.42
CA PRO A 238 12.60 -2.43 11.51
C PRO A 238 13.84 -1.70 10.97
N LEU A 239 13.77 -0.38 10.87
CA LEU A 239 14.91 0.45 10.50
C LEU A 239 15.61 0.98 11.75
N ARG A 240 16.93 0.90 11.81
CA ARG A 240 17.72 1.49 12.88
C ARG A 240 18.31 2.81 12.40
N ILE A 241 17.97 3.88 13.12
CA ILE A 241 18.51 5.22 12.86
C ILE A 241 19.35 5.62 14.07
N THR A 242 20.62 5.92 13.85
CA THR A 242 21.54 6.28 14.94
C THR A 242 21.86 7.76 14.99
N ALA A 243 21.62 8.52 13.92
CA ALA A 243 22.10 9.90 13.81
C ALA A 243 21.42 10.90 14.78
N ARG A 244 20.29 10.56 15.39
CA ARG A 244 19.52 11.51 16.23
C ARG A 244 19.13 10.98 17.61
N CYS A 245 19.57 9.81 18.00
CA CYS A 245 19.29 9.23 19.31
C CYS A 245 20.58 8.95 20.08
N PRO A 246 20.93 9.79 21.06
CA PRO A 246 22.26 9.74 21.67
C PRO A 246 22.53 8.54 22.57
N SER A 247 21.57 7.72 22.97
CA SER A 247 21.85 6.70 23.98
C SER A 247 21.39 5.27 23.70
N THR A 248 20.43 5.01 22.82
CA THR A 248 19.85 3.66 22.66
C THR A 248 19.46 3.26 21.24
N GLY A 249 19.81 4.04 20.22
CA GLY A 249 19.43 3.78 18.83
C GLY A 249 17.90 3.83 18.61
N CYS A 250 17.39 4.79 17.88
CA CYS A 250 15.97 4.82 17.53
C CYS A 250 15.66 3.72 16.54
N ASN A 251 14.69 2.89 16.88
CA ASN A 251 14.12 1.94 15.95
C ASN A 251 12.91 2.59 15.28
N GLU A 252 12.93 2.70 13.97
CA GLU A 252 11.76 3.07 13.18
C GLU A 252 11.22 1.84 12.49
N ASN A 253 9.91 1.67 12.50
CA ASN A 253 9.26 0.66 11.69
C ASN A 253 8.79 1.29 10.38
N ALA A 254 9.04 0.61 9.29
CA ALA A 254 8.67 1.08 7.97
C ALA A 254 7.98 0.00 7.16
N VAL A 255 7.05 0.43 6.31
CA VAL A 255 6.48 -0.38 5.23
C VAL A 255 7.08 0.13 3.93
N LEU A 256 7.80 -0.73 3.22
CA LEU A 256 8.34 -0.41 1.91
C LEU A 256 7.42 -0.95 0.82
N PHE A 257 7.08 -0.11 -0.14
CA PHE A 257 6.31 -0.45 -1.32
C PHE A 257 7.17 -0.15 -2.55
N ALA A 258 7.52 -1.17 -3.30
CA ALA A 258 8.50 -1.10 -4.38
C ALA A 258 7.94 -1.71 -5.69
N PRO A 259 7.12 -1.00 -6.44
CA PRO A 259 6.74 -1.40 -7.79
C PRO A 259 7.93 -1.27 -8.75
N ALA A 260 8.05 -2.23 -9.66
CA ALA A 260 9.14 -2.31 -10.62
C ALA A 260 8.67 -2.86 -11.97
N TYR A 261 9.38 -2.45 -13.01
CA TYR A 261 9.37 -3.11 -14.30
C TYR A 261 10.62 -3.98 -14.42
N GLU A 262 10.44 -5.24 -14.87
CA GLU A 262 11.52 -6.19 -15.07
C GLU A 262 11.65 -6.52 -16.56
N ALA A 263 12.83 -6.33 -17.10
CA ALA A 263 13.24 -6.84 -18.40
C ALA A 263 14.07 -8.12 -18.21
N SER A 264 13.79 -9.17 -18.94
CA SER A 264 14.40 -10.48 -18.66
C SER A 264 14.80 -11.26 -19.89
N VAL A 265 15.79 -12.14 -19.66
CA VAL A 265 16.15 -13.24 -20.57
C VAL A 265 15.88 -14.58 -19.88
N ARG A 266 15.56 -15.62 -20.64
CA ARG A 266 15.18 -16.93 -20.11
C ARG A 266 16.17 -18.01 -20.56
N PRO A 267 17.27 -18.24 -19.84
CA PRO A 267 18.13 -19.41 -20.06
C PRO A 267 17.39 -20.69 -19.65
N ALA A 268 17.93 -21.87 -20.07
CA ALA A 268 17.28 -23.15 -19.83
C ALA A 268 17.03 -23.49 -18.35
N TRP A 269 17.85 -22.95 -17.43
CA TRP A 269 17.73 -23.19 -15.99
C TRP A 269 16.78 -22.23 -15.24
N GLY A 270 16.31 -21.20 -15.93
CA GLY A 270 15.47 -20.23 -15.23
C GLY A 270 15.25 -18.92 -15.98
N ARG A 271 15.34 -17.82 -15.26
CA ARG A 271 15.20 -16.47 -15.78
C ARG A 271 16.21 -15.54 -15.10
N VAL A 272 16.84 -14.66 -15.86
CA VAL A 272 17.65 -13.56 -15.34
C VAL A 272 17.00 -12.25 -15.77
N TYR A 273 16.92 -11.26 -14.87
CA TYR A 273 16.25 -10.01 -15.15
C TYR A 273 16.99 -8.80 -14.56
N GLY A 274 16.83 -7.68 -15.24
CA GLY A 274 17.08 -6.36 -14.68
C GLY A 274 15.77 -5.73 -14.24
N GLN A 275 15.78 -4.98 -13.16
CA GLN A 275 14.61 -4.27 -12.65
C GLN A 275 14.91 -2.82 -12.37
N VAL A 276 13.89 -1.96 -12.60
CA VAL A 276 13.90 -0.55 -12.25
C VAL A 276 12.52 -0.15 -11.77
N GLY A 277 12.45 0.70 -10.76
CA GLY A 277 11.17 1.09 -10.19
C GLY A 277 11.25 2.26 -9.23
N VAL A 278 10.09 2.61 -8.70
CA VAL A 278 9.95 3.61 -7.64
C VAL A 278 9.90 2.92 -6.28
N LEU A 279 10.23 3.68 -5.23
CA LEU A 279 10.20 3.21 -3.86
C LEU A 279 9.41 4.21 -3.02
N LEU A 280 8.44 3.70 -2.29
CA LEU A 280 7.74 4.45 -1.25
C LEU A 280 8.00 3.77 0.09
N ALA A 281 8.37 4.54 1.09
CA ALA A 281 8.58 4.04 2.45
C ALA A 281 7.69 4.79 3.43
N GLY A 282 6.73 4.09 4.01
CA GLY A 282 5.91 4.63 5.10
C GLY A 282 6.56 4.37 6.44
N VAL A 283 7.07 5.41 7.10
CA VAL A 283 7.70 5.33 8.43
C VAL A 283 6.69 5.69 9.50
N TYR A 284 6.47 4.81 10.47
CA TYR A 284 5.34 4.95 11.41
C TYR A 284 5.67 4.76 12.90
N SER A 285 6.93 4.64 13.29
CA SER A 285 7.26 4.52 14.71
C SER A 285 8.28 5.55 15.18
N GLN A 286 8.37 5.69 16.49
CA GLN A 286 9.19 6.60 17.30
C GLN A 286 10.37 7.28 16.58
N GLY A 287 10.12 8.43 15.96
CA GLY A 287 11.16 9.20 15.30
C GLY A 287 10.65 10.54 14.77
N SER A 288 11.58 11.44 14.47
CA SER A 288 11.28 12.78 13.96
C SER A 288 10.88 12.80 12.47
N ASP A 289 11.10 11.70 11.74
CA ASP A 289 10.94 11.61 10.29
C ASP A 289 9.77 10.69 9.89
N ARG A 290 8.66 10.80 10.60
CA ARG A 290 7.42 10.11 10.25
C ARG A 290 6.90 10.57 8.91
N GLY A 291 6.31 9.65 8.14
CA GLY A 291 5.65 9.96 6.88
C GLY A 291 6.13 9.11 5.72
N ILE A 292 5.74 9.50 4.52
CA ILE A 292 6.15 8.81 3.30
C ILE A 292 7.45 9.41 2.79
N ALA A 293 8.50 8.62 2.82
CA ALA A 293 9.71 8.87 2.08
C ALA A 293 9.58 8.27 0.67
N GLN A 294 10.14 8.93 -0.31
CA GLN A 294 10.06 8.54 -1.72
C GLN A 294 11.43 8.29 -2.32
N GLY A 295 11.49 7.44 -3.32
CA GLY A 295 12.76 7.12 -3.94
C GLY A 295 12.64 6.26 -5.19
N ALA A 296 13.76 5.67 -5.56
CA ALA A 296 13.85 4.77 -6.69
C ALA A 296 14.72 3.56 -6.34
N HIS A 297 14.56 2.51 -7.11
CA HIS A 297 15.42 1.35 -7.01
C HIS A 297 15.72 0.76 -8.38
N GLY A 298 16.86 0.10 -8.48
CA GLY A 298 17.27 -0.63 -9.67
C GLY A 298 18.20 -1.79 -9.30
N GLY A 299 18.13 -2.88 -10.05
CA GLY A 299 18.93 -4.04 -9.70
C GLY A 299 18.80 -5.20 -10.66
N LEU A 300 19.33 -6.32 -10.23
CA LEU A 300 19.36 -7.58 -10.99
C LEU A 300 18.77 -8.70 -10.14
N GLY A 301 18.25 -9.72 -10.80
CA GLY A 301 17.78 -10.91 -10.12
C GLY A 301 17.76 -12.14 -11.03
N ALA A 302 17.56 -13.29 -10.40
CA ALA A 302 17.43 -14.56 -11.09
C ALA A 302 16.33 -15.41 -10.45
N ASP A 303 15.61 -16.12 -11.29
CA ASP A 303 14.61 -17.12 -10.91
C ASP A 303 15.12 -18.52 -11.23
N PHE A 304 14.98 -19.40 -10.27
CA PHE A 304 15.31 -20.81 -10.39
C PHE A 304 14.04 -21.63 -10.22
N TYR A 305 13.81 -22.56 -11.12
CA TYR A 305 12.65 -23.44 -11.06
C TYR A 305 13.02 -24.76 -10.41
N SER A 306 12.29 -25.12 -9.35
CA SER A 306 12.44 -26.42 -8.69
C SER A 306 11.06 -27.04 -8.49
N GLY A 307 10.70 -27.97 -9.37
CA GLY A 307 9.36 -28.57 -9.37
C GLY A 307 8.24 -27.55 -9.54
N ARG A 308 7.37 -27.47 -8.53
CA ARG A 308 6.24 -26.53 -8.49
C ARG A 308 6.57 -25.17 -7.85
N MET A 309 7.81 -24.98 -7.45
CA MET A 309 8.26 -23.77 -6.78
C MET A 309 9.21 -22.98 -7.68
N MET A 310 9.10 -21.67 -7.56
CA MET A 310 10.02 -20.71 -8.15
C MET A 310 10.73 -19.98 -7.03
N TRP A 311 12.04 -20.05 -7.02
CA TRP A 311 12.92 -19.32 -6.13
C TRP A 311 13.46 -18.10 -6.85
N ASN A 312 13.37 -16.98 -6.23
CA ASN A 312 13.90 -15.71 -6.73
C ASN A 312 15.01 -15.22 -5.81
N LEU A 313 16.14 -14.89 -6.40
CA LEU A 313 17.22 -14.15 -5.76
C LEU A 313 17.33 -12.80 -6.43
N ASN A 314 17.43 -11.72 -5.66
CA ASN A 314 17.60 -10.39 -6.21
C ASN A 314 18.55 -9.53 -5.36
N ALA A 315 19.22 -8.62 -6.05
CA ALA A 315 20.00 -7.56 -5.45
C ALA A 315 19.64 -6.24 -6.11
N ARG A 316 19.34 -5.22 -5.31
CA ARG A 316 18.95 -3.90 -5.81
C ARG A 316 19.61 -2.78 -5.03
N LEU A 317 19.98 -1.72 -5.73
CA LEU A 317 20.34 -0.44 -5.16
C LEU A 317 19.05 0.30 -4.84
N LEU A 318 18.97 0.86 -3.65
CA LEU A 318 17.88 1.72 -3.19
C LEU A 318 18.41 3.11 -3.01
N TRP A 319 17.66 4.08 -3.50
CA TRP A 319 17.76 5.47 -3.15
C TRP A 319 16.44 5.90 -2.51
N LEU A 320 16.51 6.53 -1.36
CA LEU A 320 15.36 7.00 -0.62
C LEU A 320 15.62 8.42 -0.14
N GLN A 321 14.72 9.34 -0.45
CA GLN A 321 14.71 10.69 0.08
C GLN A 321 13.76 10.75 1.26
N ARG A 322 14.28 11.04 2.44
CA ARG A 322 13.49 11.18 3.68
C ARG A 322 12.79 12.53 3.73
N ASN A 323 11.75 12.63 4.58
CA ASN A 323 11.03 13.89 4.79
C ASN A 323 11.91 15.00 5.39
N SER A 324 12.99 14.64 6.07
CA SER A 324 14.03 15.58 6.54
C SER A 324 14.88 16.18 5.41
N GLY A 325 14.69 15.74 4.15
CA GLY A 325 15.52 16.09 3.01
C GLY A 325 16.80 15.26 2.88
N GLU A 326 17.05 14.35 3.81
CA GLU A 326 18.20 13.47 3.77
C GLU A 326 18.05 12.39 2.69
N ASN A 327 19.13 12.08 1.98
CA ASN A 327 19.20 10.99 1.03
C ASN A 327 19.87 9.77 1.66
N VAL A 328 19.22 8.63 1.53
CA VAL A 328 19.72 7.32 1.98
C VAL A 328 19.98 6.44 0.76
N PHE A 329 21.16 5.86 0.70
CA PHE A 329 21.52 4.86 -0.30
C PHE A 329 21.82 3.54 0.38
N GLY A 330 21.41 2.44 -0.24
CA GLY A 330 21.67 1.11 0.28
C GLY A 330 21.60 0.03 -0.78
N VAL A 331 22.15 -1.13 -0.46
CA VAL A 331 21.98 -2.37 -1.23
C VAL A 331 21.02 -3.26 -0.49
N GLN A 332 19.97 -3.70 -1.14
CA GLN A 332 19.06 -4.72 -0.63
C GLN A 332 19.29 -6.03 -1.38
N VAL A 333 19.55 -7.09 -0.63
CA VAL A 333 19.65 -8.45 -1.16
C VAL A 333 18.50 -9.26 -0.61
N GLY A 334 17.76 -9.94 -1.48
CA GLY A 334 16.54 -10.63 -1.10
C GLY A 334 16.34 -11.98 -1.77
N VAL A 335 15.51 -12.77 -1.11
CA VAL A 335 15.00 -14.04 -1.62
C VAL A 335 13.48 -14.02 -1.53
N SER A 336 12.82 -14.60 -2.54
CA SER A 336 11.39 -14.91 -2.45
C SER A 336 11.11 -16.28 -3.03
N VAL A 337 10.03 -16.88 -2.53
CA VAL A 337 9.59 -18.20 -2.97
C VAL A 337 8.12 -18.09 -3.34
N SER A 338 7.75 -18.56 -4.51
CA SER A 338 6.38 -18.56 -4.97
C SER A 338 6.00 -19.87 -5.63
N PRO A 339 4.74 -20.31 -5.49
CA PRO A 339 4.26 -21.45 -6.26
C PRO A 339 4.24 -21.09 -7.75
N ARG A 340 4.67 -22.00 -8.59
CA ARG A 340 4.48 -21.92 -10.04
C ARG A 340 3.03 -22.28 -10.33
N ILE A 341 2.23 -21.31 -10.74
CA ILE A 341 0.87 -21.58 -11.18
C ILE A 341 0.98 -22.28 -12.53
N ALA A 342 0.55 -23.55 -12.57
CA ALA A 342 0.58 -24.36 -13.77
C ALA A 342 -0.35 -23.76 -14.83
N GLY A 343 0.21 -23.15 -15.85
CA GLY A 343 -0.53 -22.51 -16.96
C GLY A 343 0.39 -22.02 -18.08
N SER A 344 1.67 -21.93 -17.83
CA SER A 344 2.68 -21.48 -18.78
C SER A 344 3.56 -22.65 -19.24
N ARG A 345 3.28 -23.17 -20.38
CA ARG A 345 4.30 -23.83 -21.21
C ARG A 345 4.95 -22.80 -22.12
#